data_9d8dc1ab0ae147343505348e72b9b49d
#
_entry.id   9d8dc1ab0ae147343505348e72b9b49d
#
_cell.length_a   1.000
_cell.length_b   1.000
_cell.length_c   1.000
_cell.angle_alpha   90.00
_cell.angle_beta   90.00
_cell.angle_gamma   90.00
#
_symmetry.space_group_name_H-M   'P 1'
#
loop_
_entity.id
_entity.type
_entity.pdbx_description
1 polymer ?
#
loop_
_entity_poly.entity_id
_entity_poly.type
_entity_poly.pdbx_seq_one_letter_code
_entity_poly.pdbx_strand_id
1 'polypeptide(L)'
;WLDSESFRKENYKNFTGGVELSWEPLKGLSFSGKVGYNYSNYYNKRYISTMVFDANKTYSPNSLNVSNGNTTLTTLQFIAKYSKDIEAHHFDILLGASQEEYITNWGEAYRQEFPNDLLYELNAGSTNGQTASGSGGEWGLRSFFGRLNYSYMDKYLVEVNARYDGTSRFPSSGRWDLFPSISLGWRLSEESFIKDNIEWLNNLKLRASWGKLGNQNIGNYPYQNSISLGVDYPFGNNMSSGAAVQTLA
;
A
#
# COMPACT_ATOMS: atom_id res chain seq x y z
N TRP A 1 11.77 -24.50 -29.47
CA TRP A 1 11.65 -23.72 -28.23
C TRP A 1 12.94 -23.73 -27.41
N LEU A 2 13.55 -24.87 -27.18
CA LEU A 2 14.76 -24.99 -26.36
C LEU A 2 16.00 -24.36 -27.00
N ASP A 3 16.05 -24.27 -28.32
CA ASP A 3 17.16 -23.69 -29.07
C ASP A 3 16.89 -22.26 -29.56
N SER A 4 15.84 -21.61 -29.07
CA SER A 4 15.52 -20.25 -29.49
C SER A 4 16.35 -19.22 -28.71
N GLU A 5 16.77 -18.14 -29.40
CA GLU A 5 17.44 -16.99 -28.79
C GLU A 5 16.48 -16.09 -27.94
N SER A 6 15.23 -16.57 -27.72
CA SER A 6 14.25 -15.87 -26.93
C SER A 6 14.63 -15.89 -25.45
N PHE A 7 14.48 -14.77 -24.78
CA PHE A 7 14.75 -14.67 -23.35
C PHE A 7 13.80 -13.70 -22.61
N ARG A 8 13.73 -13.86 -21.31
CA ARG A 8 13.16 -12.90 -20.38
C ARG A 8 14.12 -12.66 -19.21
N LYS A 9 14.50 -11.41 -19.01
CA LYS A 9 15.34 -10.97 -17.89
C LYS A 9 14.53 -10.06 -17.01
N GLU A 10 14.34 -10.47 -15.76
CA GLU A 10 13.65 -9.69 -14.73
C GLU A 10 14.63 -9.31 -13.63
N ASN A 11 14.59 -8.06 -13.23
CA ASN A 11 15.40 -7.55 -12.14
C ASN A 11 14.54 -6.76 -11.19
N TYR A 12 14.53 -7.19 -9.93
CA TYR A 12 13.84 -6.51 -8.83
C TYR A 12 14.90 -5.97 -7.86
N LYS A 13 14.80 -4.71 -7.56
CA LYS A 13 15.64 -4.04 -6.56
C LYS A 13 14.73 -3.45 -5.50
N ASN A 14 14.84 -3.99 -4.29
CA ASN A 14 14.05 -3.51 -3.17
C ASN A 14 14.98 -2.96 -2.10
N PHE A 15 14.62 -1.79 -1.59
CA PHE A 15 15.26 -1.18 -0.45
C PHE A 15 14.19 -0.90 0.61
N THR A 16 14.40 -1.37 1.82
CA THR A 16 13.57 -1.06 2.98
C THR A 16 14.49 -0.57 4.08
N GLY A 17 14.21 0.62 4.59
CA GLY A 17 14.99 1.22 5.66
C GLY A 17 14.12 2.10 6.55
N GLY A 18 14.60 2.35 7.75
CA GLY A 18 13.93 3.25 8.68
C GLY A 18 14.84 3.65 9.83
N VAL A 19 14.50 4.79 10.42
CA VAL A 19 15.15 5.33 11.61
C VAL A 19 14.06 5.65 12.61
N GLU A 20 14.28 5.25 13.86
CA GLU A 20 13.44 5.59 14.99
C GLU A 20 14.32 6.26 16.06
N LEU A 21 13.86 7.40 16.54
CA LEU A 21 14.44 8.11 17.67
C LEU A 21 13.44 8.11 18.80
N SER A 22 13.87 7.70 19.98
CA SER A 22 13.06 7.68 21.20
C SER A 22 13.73 8.49 22.28
N TRP A 23 12.94 9.23 23.03
CA TRP A 23 13.38 10.06 24.14
C TRP A 23 12.42 9.95 25.31
N GLU A 24 12.95 9.65 26.48
CA GLU A 24 12.21 9.55 27.73
C GLU A 24 12.67 10.63 28.69
N PRO A 25 12.05 11.85 28.66
CA PRO A 25 12.44 12.97 29.51
C PRO A 25 12.11 12.76 30.98
N LEU A 26 11.06 11.99 31.27
CA LEU A 26 10.58 11.71 32.62
C LEU A 26 10.13 10.24 32.69
N LYS A 27 10.24 9.63 33.87
CA LYS A 27 9.79 8.24 34.07
C LYS A 27 8.32 8.09 33.67
N GLY A 28 8.09 7.18 32.74
CA GLY A 28 6.78 6.87 32.19
C GLY A 28 6.30 7.80 31.06
N LEU A 29 7.04 8.89 30.71
CA LEU A 29 6.72 9.74 29.57
C LEU A 29 7.76 9.55 28.48
N SER A 30 7.36 9.03 27.32
CA SER A 30 8.24 8.83 26.17
C SER A 30 7.68 9.43 24.90
N PHE A 31 8.58 9.91 24.06
CA PHE A 31 8.30 10.39 22.71
C PHE A 31 9.12 9.57 21.72
N SER A 32 8.52 9.19 20.61
CA SER A 32 9.26 8.58 19.52
C SER A 32 8.86 9.17 18.18
N GLY A 33 9.85 9.35 17.31
CA GLY A 33 9.70 9.75 15.92
C GLY A 33 10.29 8.69 15.01
N LYS A 34 9.56 8.26 14.00
CA LYS A 34 9.96 7.23 13.06
C LYS A 34 9.81 7.72 11.63
N VAL A 35 10.84 7.48 10.84
CA VAL A 35 10.83 7.62 9.37
C VAL A 35 11.05 6.25 8.78
N GLY A 36 10.14 5.83 7.91
CA GLY A 36 10.25 4.60 7.12
C GLY A 36 10.31 4.93 5.63
N TYR A 37 11.13 4.22 4.89
CA TYR A 37 11.24 4.36 3.44
C TYR A 37 11.33 3.00 2.78
N ASN A 38 10.39 2.71 1.90
CA ASN A 38 10.39 1.51 1.08
C ASN A 38 10.47 1.94 -0.38
N TYR A 39 11.43 1.38 -1.10
CA TYR A 39 11.59 1.58 -2.53
C TYR A 39 11.65 0.23 -3.22
N SER A 40 10.87 0.08 -4.27
CA SER A 40 10.88 -1.09 -5.14
C SER A 40 11.07 -0.63 -6.58
N ASN A 41 11.99 -1.25 -7.28
CA ASN A 41 12.19 -1.04 -8.71
C ASN A 41 12.10 -2.39 -9.42
N TYR A 42 11.38 -2.39 -10.51
CA TYR A 42 11.17 -3.52 -11.39
C TYR A 42 11.67 -3.16 -12.78
N TYR A 43 12.47 -4.05 -13.38
CA TYR A 43 12.92 -3.97 -14.76
C TYR A 43 12.73 -5.31 -15.44
N ASN A 44 12.06 -5.33 -16.59
CA ASN A 44 11.85 -6.53 -17.38
C ASN A 44 12.25 -6.25 -18.83
N LYS A 45 13.05 -7.14 -19.42
CA LYS A 45 13.44 -7.14 -20.82
C LYS A 45 13.09 -8.50 -21.40
N ARG A 46 12.12 -8.55 -22.29
CA ARG A 46 11.65 -9.78 -22.95
C ARG A 46 11.89 -9.66 -24.43
N TYR A 47 12.73 -10.53 -24.95
CA TYR A 47 12.98 -10.71 -26.38
C TYR A 47 12.37 -12.02 -26.86
N ILE A 48 11.73 -11.98 -28.01
CA ILE A 48 11.19 -13.14 -28.72
C ILE A 48 11.85 -13.16 -30.08
N SER A 49 12.60 -14.23 -30.34
CA SER A 49 13.26 -14.46 -31.64
C SER A 49 12.27 -14.94 -32.70
N THR A 50 12.60 -14.78 -33.94
CA THR A 50 11.93 -15.47 -35.05
C THR A 50 12.13 -16.98 -34.89
N MET A 51 11.08 -17.77 -34.96
CA MET A 51 11.13 -19.23 -34.82
C MET A 51 10.46 -19.88 -36.02
N VAL A 52 11.22 -20.70 -36.75
CA VAL A 52 10.71 -21.51 -37.85
C VAL A 52 10.47 -22.92 -37.31
N PHE A 53 9.24 -23.37 -37.31
CA PHE A 53 8.87 -24.72 -36.85
C PHE A 53 8.85 -25.73 -37.98
N ASP A 54 8.32 -25.32 -39.14
CA ASP A 54 8.30 -26.08 -40.39
C ASP A 54 8.12 -25.14 -41.60
N ALA A 55 8.04 -25.68 -42.81
CA ALA A 55 7.90 -24.89 -44.04
C ALA A 55 6.63 -24.00 -44.08
N ASN A 56 5.62 -24.32 -43.27
CA ASN A 56 4.32 -23.63 -43.25
C ASN A 56 4.05 -22.89 -41.94
N LYS A 57 4.94 -23.00 -40.94
CA LYS A 57 4.70 -22.44 -39.60
C LYS A 57 5.94 -21.70 -39.11
N THR A 58 5.86 -20.39 -39.16
CA THR A 58 6.88 -19.49 -38.62
C THR A 58 6.22 -18.54 -37.60
N TYR A 59 6.85 -18.36 -36.45
CA TYR A 59 6.54 -17.28 -35.53
C TYR A 59 7.44 -16.09 -35.82
N SER A 60 6.85 -15.02 -36.35
CA SER A 60 7.54 -13.78 -36.69
C SER A 60 6.59 -12.59 -36.63
N PRO A 61 7.08 -11.34 -36.57
CA PRO A 61 8.49 -10.96 -36.49
C PRO A 61 9.08 -11.17 -35.09
N ASN A 62 10.41 -11.15 -34.98
CA ASN A 62 11.07 -11.03 -33.68
C ASN A 62 10.71 -9.71 -33.01
N SER A 63 10.74 -9.68 -31.68
CA SER A 63 10.25 -8.53 -30.92
C SER A 63 10.93 -8.36 -29.57
N LEU A 64 11.01 -7.13 -29.13
CA LEU A 64 11.53 -6.72 -27.84
C LEU A 64 10.51 -5.88 -27.10
N ASN A 65 10.19 -6.30 -25.88
CA ASN A 65 9.46 -5.50 -24.90
C ASN A 65 10.38 -5.18 -23.74
N VAL A 66 10.47 -3.91 -23.38
CA VAL A 66 11.20 -3.42 -22.21
C VAL A 66 10.23 -2.66 -21.33
N SER A 67 10.06 -3.10 -20.09
CA SER A 67 9.24 -2.41 -19.10
C SER A 67 10.02 -2.14 -17.82
N ASN A 68 9.77 -1.00 -17.22
CA ASN A 68 10.31 -0.62 -15.93
C ASN A 68 9.25 0.06 -15.09
N GLY A 69 9.40 -0.06 -13.79
CA GLY A 69 8.53 0.61 -12.83
C GLY A 69 9.23 0.82 -11.51
N ASN A 70 8.78 1.80 -10.79
CA ASN A 70 9.21 2.04 -9.43
C ASN A 70 8.02 2.35 -8.52
N THR A 71 8.19 2.00 -7.27
CA THR A 71 7.21 2.27 -6.22
C THR A 71 7.96 2.77 -5.00
N THR A 72 7.45 3.84 -4.41
CA THR A 72 7.97 4.42 -3.17
C THR A 72 6.86 4.51 -2.14
N LEU A 73 7.13 4.07 -0.92
CA LEU A 73 6.28 4.32 0.24
C LEU A 73 7.11 4.98 1.32
N THR A 74 6.76 6.22 1.65
CA THR A 74 7.36 6.98 2.75
C THR A 74 6.38 7.02 3.92
N THR A 75 6.85 6.68 5.12
CA THR A 75 6.07 6.70 6.36
C THR A 75 6.75 7.62 7.36
N LEU A 76 6.00 8.57 7.89
CA LEU A 76 6.38 9.39 9.03
C LEU A 76 5.44 9.07 10.18
N GLN A 77 5.98 8.89 11.39
CA GLN A 77 5.17 8.61 12.57
C GLN A 77 5.76 9.32 13.78
N PHE A 78 4.90 9.91 14.58
CA PHE A 78 5.21 10.47 15.87
C PHE A 78 4.28 9.87 16.93
N ILE A 79 4.85 9.45 18.06
CA ILE A 79 4.10 8.84 19.17
C ILE A 79 4.57 9.46 20.48
N ALA A 80 3.60 9.84 21.31
CA ALA A 80 3.79 10.17 22.71
C ALA A 80 3.10 9.11 23.58
N LYS A 81 3.79 8.58 24.58
CA LYS A 81 3.26 7.60 25.53
C LYS A 81 3.45 8.12 26.94
N TYR A 82 2.45 7.90 27.77
CA TYR A 82 2.53 8.16 29.20
C TYR A 82 1.94 7.00 29.99
N SER A 83 2.73 6.44 30.91
CA SER A 83 2.33 5.36 31.78
C SER A 83 2.46 5.79 33.23
N LYS A 84 1.44 5.51 34.04
CA LYS A 84 1.40 5.90 35.44
C LYS A 84 0.62 4.89 36.28
N ASP A 85 1.26 4.49 37.38
CA ASP A 85 0.60 3.74 38.47
C ASP A 85 0.25 4.70 39.58
N ILE A 86 -0.99 4.58 40.08
CA ILE A 86 -1.51 5.29 41.26
C ILE A 86 -2.25 4.28 42.11
N GLU A 87 -1.59 3.79 43.14
CA GLU A 87 -2.11 2.71 44.01
C GLU A 87 -2.53 1.47 43.18
N ALA A 88 -3.84 1.17 43.16
CA ALA A 88 -4.42 0.05 42.44
C ALA A 88 -4.81 0.39 40.97
N HIS A 89 -4.56 1.62 40.53
CA HIS A 89 -4.90 2.10 39.22
C HIS A 89 -3.68 2.17 38.32
N HIS A 90 -3.78 1.60 37.14
CA HIS A 90 -2.78 1.70 36.11
C HIS A 90 -3.35 2.39 34.86
N PHE A 91 -2.61 3.36 34.33
CA PHE A 91 -2.97 4.13 33.13
C PHE A 91 -1.85 4.07 32.12
N ASP A 92 -2.18 3.68 30.88
CA ASP A 92 -1.34 3.88 29.71
C ASP A 92 -2.06 4.72 28.67
N ILE A 93 -1.48 5.85 28.35
CA ILE A 93 -1.99 6.78 27.33
C ILE A 93 -1.01 6.79 26.17
N LEU A 94 -1.52 6.68 24.96
CA LEU A 94 -0.77 6.84 23.73
C LEU A 94 -1.49 7.84 22.85
N LEU A 95 -0.76 8.82 22.35
CA LEU A 95 -1.19 9.75 21.30
C LEU A 95 -0.21 9.67 20.15
N GLY A 96 -0.70 9.70 18.94
CA GLY A 96 0.15 9.62 17.77
C GLY A 96 -0.40 10.33 16.55
N ALA A 97 0.50 10.66 15.66
CA ALA A 97 0.23 11.15 14.32
C ALA A 97 1.07 10.36 13.32
N SER A 98 0.51 10.06 12.15
CA SER A 98 1.27 9.44 11.07
C SER A 98 0.89 10.03 9.72
N GLN A 99 1.84 9.96 8.79
CA GLN A 99 1.63 10.28 7.38
C GLN A 99 2.29 9.21 6.53
N GLU A 100 1.56 8.73 5.55
CA GLU A 100 2.03 7.80 4.52
C GLU A 100 1.85 8.44 3.16
N GLU A 101 2.86 8.30 2.31
CA GLU A 101 2.84 8.75 0.92
C GLU A 101 3.33 7.61 0.04
N TYR A 102 2.49 7.25 -0.91
CA TYR A 102 2.76 6.20 -1.88
C TYR A 102 2.77 6.77 -3.27
N ILE A 103 3.84 6.49 -4.01
CA ILE A 103 4.02 6.93 -5.40
C ILE A 103 4.44 5.71 -6.21
N THR A 104 3.82 5.52 -7.36
CA THR A 104 4.21 4.48 -8.31
C THR A 104 4.24 5.03 -9.73
N ASN A 105 5.22 4.58 -10.51
CA ASN A 105 5.34 4.90 -11.91
C ASN A 105 5.79 3.66 -12.67
N TRP A 106 5.27 3.46 -13.86
CA TRP A 106 5.73 2.42 -14.76
C TRP A 106 5.67 2.89 -16.20
N GLY A 107 6.50 2.28 -17.04
CA GLY A 107 6.50 2.50 -18.47
C GLY A 107 7.01 1.28 -19.21
N GLU A 108 6.57 1.12 -20.43
CA GLU A 108 7.05 0.09 -21.33
C GLU A 108 7.23 0.61 -22.75
N ALA A 109 8.13 -0.01 -23.49
CA ALA A 109 8.36 0.23 -24.88
C ALA A 109 8.50 -1.10 -25.63
N TYR A 110 7.92 -1.13 -26.82
CA TYR A 110 7.93 -2.31 -27.68
C TYR A 110 8.43 -1.93 -29.08
N ARG A 111 9.29 -2.79 -29.65
CA ARG A 111 9.66 -2.79 -31.06
C ARG A 111 9.75 -4.21 -31.58
N GLN A 112 9.64 -4.33 -32.91
CA GLN A 112 9.72 -5.58 -33.65
C GLN A 112 10.59 -5.42 -34.90
N GLU A 113 10.74 -6.50 -35.68
CA GLU A 113 11.50 -6.52 -36.95
C GLU A 113 12.96 -6.11 -36.74
N PHE A 114 13.64 -6.81 -35.81
CA PHE A 114 15.07 -6.67 -35.60
C PHE A 114 15.85 -7.30 -36.77
N PRO A 115 16.97 -6.71 -37.20
CA PRO A 115 17.73 -7.20 -38.34
C PRO A 115 18.34 -8.59 -38.16
N ASN A 116 18.54 -8.99 -36.89
CA ASN A 116 18.97 -10.33 -36.49
C ASN A 116 18.61 -10.56 -35.03
N ASP A 117 18.74 -11.81 -34.56
CA ASP A 117 18.40 -12.23 -33.19
C ASP A 117 19.59 -12.07 -32.22
N LEU A 118 20.58 -11.22 -32.51
CA LEU A 118 21.74 -10.91 -31.68
C LEU A 118 21.72 -9.49 -31.08
N LEU A 119 20.88 -8.60 -31.65
CA LEU A 119 20.77 -7.20 -31.25
C LEU A 119 19.47 -7.01 -30.43
N TYR A 120 19.60 -6.80 -29.15
CA TYR A 120 18.48 -6.70 -28.20
C TYR A 120 18.28 -5.29 -27.64
N GLU A 121 18.57 -4.25 -28.45
CA GLU A 121 18.35 -2.87 -28.06
C GLU A 121 17.19 -2.24 -28.83
N LEU A 122 16.29 -1.50 -28.14
CA LEU A 122 15.07 -0.95 -28.74
C LEU A 122 15.35 -0.21 -30.07
N ASN A 123 16.43 0.56 -30.13
CA ASN A 123 16.78 1.33 -31.34
C ASN A 123 17.16 0.47 -32.53
N ALA A 124 17.48 -0.79 -32.37
CA ALA A 124 17.79 -1.71 -33.47
C ALA A 124 16.52 -2.27 -34.15
N GLY A 125 15.36 -2.23 -33.48
CA GLY A 125 14.09 -2.65 -34.06
C GLY A 125 13.46 -1.60 -34.96
N SER A 126 12.58 -2.03 -35.86
CA SER A 126 11.79 -1.17 -36.74
C SER A 126 10.96 -0.16 -35.95
N THR A 127 10.73 1.02 -36.51
CA THR A 127 9.76 1.98 -36.01
C THR A 127 8.32 1.62 -36.42
N ASN A 128 8.15 0.68 -37.35
CA ASN A 128 6.84 0.18 -37.72
C ASN A 128 6.26 -0.70 -36.60
N GLY A 129 5.04 -0.40 -36.17
CA GLY A 129 4.41 -1.13 -35.07
C GLY A 129 5.03 -0.90 -33.67
N GLN A 130 5.88 0.13 -33.53
CA GLN A 130 6.38 0.50 -32.19
C GLN A 130 5.26 1.00 -31.29
N THR A 131 5.34 0.67 -30.02
CA THR A 131 4.43 1.18 -29.00
C THR A 131 5.19 1.66 -27.78
N ALA A 132 4.63 2.64 -27.09
CA ALA A 132 5.09 3.07 -25.79
C ALA A 132 3.87 3.37 -24.93
N SER A 133 3.89 2.92 -23.70
CA SER A 133 2.84 3.17 -22.72
C SER A 133 3.44 3.40 -21.34
N GLY A 134 2.69 4.06 -20.48
CA GLY A 134 3.12 4.29 -19.10
C GLY A 134 2.03 4.96 -18.30
N SER A 135 2.16 4.84 -17.00
CA SER A 135 1.19 5.40 -16.05
C SER A 135 1.87 5.67 -14.72
N GLY A 136 1.30 6.58 -13.95
CA GLY A 136 1.67 6.85 -12.57
C GLY A 136 0.46 6.86 -11.67
N GLY A 137 0.69 6.65 -10.40
CA GLY A 137 -0.36 6.72 -9.38
C GLY A 137 0.23 7.15 -8.05
N GLU A 138 -0.57 7.85 -7.26
CA GLU A 138 -0.17 8.28 -5.93
C GLU A 138 -1.37 8.26 -4.98
N TRP A 139 -1.07 8.12 -3.70
CA TRP A 139 -2.05 8.36 -2.63
C TRP A 139 -1.33 8.77 -1.36
N GLY A 140 -2.03 9.53 -0.52
CA GLY A 140 -1.57 9.92 0.80
C GLY A 140 -2.60 9.58 1.86
N LEU A 141 -2.10 9.17 3.02
CA LEU A 141 -2.89 8.91 4.24
C LEU A 141 -2.29 9.71 5.38
N ARG A 142 -3.10 10.47 6.09
CA ARG A 142 -2.72 11.15 7.32
C ARG A 142 -3.66 10.72 8.43
N SER A 143 -3.09 10.41 9.59
CA SER A 143 -3.83 9.86 10.72
C SER A 143 -3.43 10.54 12.02
N PHE A 144 -4.43 10.76 12.87
CA PHE A 144 -4.25 11.09 14.28
C PHE A 144 -4.91 10.00 15.10
N PHE A 145 -4.24 9.48 16.10
CA PHE A 145 -4.76 8.36 16.87
C PHE A 145 -4.41 8.48 18.34
N GLY A 146 -5.25 7.88 19.16
CA GLY A 146 -5.04 7.80 20.59
C GLY A 146 -5.55 6.48 21.16
N ARG A 147 -4.92 6.05 22.24
CA ARG A 147 -5.29 4.89 23.03
C ARG A 147 -5.20 5.25 24.50
N LEU A 148 -6.19 4.82 25.24
CA LEU A 148 -6.18 4.80 26.70
C LEU A 148 -6.39 3.36 27.16
N ASN A 149 -5.42 2.81 27.86
CA ASN A 149 -5.58 1.59 28.63
C ASN A 149 -5.69 1.98 30.11
N TYR A 150 -6.67 1.41 30.76
CA TYR A 150 -6.87 1.56 32.18
C TYR A 150 -7.09 0.20 32.81
N SER A 151 -6.42 -0.07 33.92
CA SER A 151 -6.72 -1.21 34.75
C SER A 151 -6.88 -0.81 36.21
N TYR A 152 -7.81 -1.48 36.87
CA TYR A 152 -8.04 -1.37 38.33
C TYR A 152 -7.80 -2.72 38.99
N MET A 153 -6.90 -2.74 39.98
CA MET A 153 -6.46 -3.96 40.70
C MET A 153 -6.01 -5.10 39.75
N ASP A 154 -5.62 -4.80 38.53
CA ASP A 154 -5.38 -5.80 37.46
C ASP A 154 -6.57 -6.73 37.15
N LYS A 155 -7.75 -6.45 37.70
CA LYS A 155 -8.98 -7.22 37.51
C LYS A 155 -9.88 -6.65 36.42
N TYR A 156 -10.13 -5.34 36.47
CA TYR A 156 -11.00 -4.63 35.54
C TYR A 156 -10.17 -3.86 34.53
N LEU A 157 -10.37 -4.15 33.26
CA LEU A 157 -9.57 -3.63 32.18
C LEU A 157 -10.46 -2.89 31.21
N VAL A 158 -10.06 -1.69 30.84
CA VAL A 158 -10.74 -0.86 29.84
C VAL A 158 -9.71 -0.38 28.84
N GLU A 159 -9.99 -0.56 27.56
CA GLU A 159 -9.23 0.03 26.48
C GLU A 159 -10.14 0.86 25.59
N VAL A 160 -9.76 2.10 25.34
CA VAL A 160 -10.44 2.99 24.40
C VAL A 160 -9.44 3.41 23.34
N ASN A 161 -9.79 3.21 22.07
CA ASN A 161 -9.02 3.70 20.95
C ASN A 161 -9.87 4.64 20.10
N ALA A 162 -9.23 5.63 19.53
CA ALA A 162 -9.81 6.50 18.51
C ALA A 162 -8.76 6.77 17.43
N ARG A 163 -9.15 6.67 16.16
CA ARG A 163 -8.32 7.00 15.01
C ARG A 163 -9.08 7.88 14.04
N TYR A 164 -8.50 9.01 13.70
CA TYR A 164 -9.05 9.97 12.76
C TYR A 164 -8.17 9.99 11.53
N ASP A 165 -8.65 9.40 10.43
CA ASP A 165 -7.91 9.14 9.21
C ASP A 165 -8.42 10.00 8.06
N GLY A 166 -7.48 10.62 7.34
CA GLY A 166 -7.74 11.37 6.12
C GLY A 166 -6.94 10.79 4.95
N THR A 167 -7.64 10.34 3.90
CA THR A 167 -7.00 9.77 2.71
C THR A 167 -7.31 10.57 1.47
N SER A 168 -6.29 10.73 0.60
CA SER A 168 -6.43 11.44 -0.69
C SER A 168 -7.35 10.71 -1.69
N ARG A 169 -7.70 9.45 -1.43
CA ARG A 169 -8.58 8.66 -2.29
C ARG A 169 -10.03 9.14 -2.28
N PHE A 170 -10.42 9.91 -1.26
CA PHE A 170 -11.75 10.51 -1.16
C PHE A 170 -11.74 12.01 -1.45
N PRO A 171 -12.85 12.58 -1.91
CA PRO A 171 -12.99 14.01 -2.14
C PRO A 171 -12.82 14.78 -0.82
N SER A 172 -12.48 16.07 -0.92
CA SER A 172 -12.21 16.91 0.26
C SER A 172 -13.36 16.95 1.28
N SER A 173 -14.60 16.84 0.82
CA SER A 173 -15.81 16.84 1.65
C SER A 173 -16.02 15.58 2.50
N GLY A 174 -15.40 14.46 2.13
CA GLY A 174 -15.53 13.16 2.82
C GLY A 174 -14.21 12.48 3.09
N ARG A 175 -13.12 13.24 3.08
CA ARG A 175 -11.74 12.72 3.18
C ARG A 175 -11.42 12.16 4.55
N TRP A 176 -11.99 12.72 5.61
CA TRP A 176 -11.71 12.40 6.99
C TRP A 176 -12.84 11.65 7.66
N ASP A 177 -12.52 10.58 8.38
CA ASP A 177 -13.50 9.85 9.20
C ASP A 177 -12.87 9.38 10.51
N LEU A 178 -13.72 9.17 11.53
CA LEU A 178 -13.36 8.75 12.87
C LEU A 178 -13.71 7.26 13.08
N PHE A 179 -12.75 6.51 13.59
CA PHE A 179 -12.83 5.07 13.87
C PHE A 179 -12.59 4.82 15.37
N PRO A 180 -13.64 4.91 16.21
CA PRO A 180 -13.53 4.62 17.62
C PRO A 180 -13.67 3.12 17.90
N SER A 181 -13.04 2.66 18.98
CA SER A 181 -13.27 1.33 19.54
C SER A 181 -13.13 1.35 21.06
N ILE A 182 -13.86 0.44 21.72
CA ILE A 182 -13.80 0.20 23.15
C ILE A 182 -13.72 -1.30 23.41
N SER A 183 -12.91 -1.69 24.39
CA SER A 183 -12.78 -3.07 24.85
C SER A 183 -12.83 -3.08 26.38
N LEU A 184 -13.60 -4.02 26.91
CA LEU A 184 -13.72 -4.27 28.33
C LEU A 184 -13.20 -5.67 28.65
N GLY A 185 -12.48 -5.80 29.75
CA GLY A 185 -11.95 -7.06 30.22
C GLY A 185 -12.18 -7.22 31.72
N TRP A 186 -12.56 -8.42 32.14
CA TRP A 186 -12.72 -8.77 33.54
C TRP A 186 -11.96 -10.07 33.81
N ARG A 187 -10.94 -9.98 34.67
CA ARG A 187 -10.19 -11.16 35.15
C ARG A 187 -10.94 -11.78 36.32
N LEU A 188 -11.87 -12.67 36.03
CA LEU A 188 -12.66 -13.38 37.00
C LEU A 188 -11.83 -14.24 37.96
N SER A 189 -10.73 -14.82 37.46
CA SER A 189 -9.82 -15.61 38.30
C SER A 189 -9.15 -14.82 39.41
N GLU A 190 -9.12 -13.48 39.33
CA GLU A 190 -8.54 -12.61 40.35
C GLU A 190 -9.58 -12.17 41.41
N GLU A 191 -10.85 -12.52 41.22
CA GLU A 191 -11.88 -12.26 42.21
C GLU A 191 -11.77 -13.23 43.39
N SER A 192 -11.93 -12.73 44.63
CA SER A 192 -11.76 -13.53 45.84
C SER A 192 -12.70 -14.75 45.89
N PHE A 193 -13.92 -14.61 45.37
CA PHE A 193 -14.87 -15.72 45.31
C PHE A 193 -14.46 -16.85 44.36
N ILE A 194 -13.55 -16.63 43.42
CA ILE A 194 -12.95 -17.65 42.57
C ILE A 194 -11.59 -18.06 43.10
N LYS A 195 -10.70 -17.09 43.31
CA LYS A 195 -9.31 -17.29 43.72
C LYS A 195 -9.18 -18.11 45.00
N ASP A 196 -10.06 -17.86 45.98
CA ASP A 196 -10.00 -18.50 47.27
C ASP A 196 -10.74 -19.87 47.32
N ASN A 197 -11.56 -20.18 46.30
CA ASN A 197 -12.40 -21.38 46.27
C ASN A 197 -12.10 -22.37 45.15
N ILE A 198 -11.36 -21.96 44.10
CA ILE A 198 -11.12 -22.78 42.89
C ILE A 198 -9.63 -22.79 42.54
N GLU A 199 -8.84 -23.61 43.25
CA GLU A 199 -7.37 -23.64 43.13
C GLU A 199 -6.85 -24.01 41.73
N TRP A 200 -7.62 -24.82 40.97
CA TRP A 200 -7.21 -25.25 39.64
C TRP A 200 -7.43 -24.19 38.54
N LEU A 201 -8.19 -23.13 38.80
CA LEU A 201 -8.55 -22.10 37.84
C LEU A 201 -7.60 -20.91 37.92
N ASN A 202 -6.44 -21.03 37.27
CA ASN A 202 -5.37 -20.02 37.33
C ASN A 202 -5.64 -18.77 36.48
N ASN A 203 -6.43 -18.86 35.42
CA ASN A 203 -6.71 -17.70 34.55
C ASN A 203 -8.07 -17.84 33.85
N LEU A 204 -9.01 -17.01 34.26
CA LEU A 204 -10.31 -16.84 33.61
C LEU A 204 -10.53 -15.36 33.33
N LYS A 205 -10.61 -14.97 32.05
CA LYS A 205 -10.86 -13.60 31.63
C LYS A 205 -12.03 -13.53 30.67
N LEU A 206 -13.00 -12.71 30.96
CA LEU A 206 -14.07 -12.32 30.05
C LEU A 206 -13.66 -11.06 29.28
N ARG A 207 -14.03 -10.98 28.00
CA ARG A 207 -13.79 -9.83 27.15
C ARG A 207 -15.02 -9.50 26.31
N ALA A 208 -15.28 -8.20 26.15
CA ALA A 208 -16.24 -7.67 25.21
C ALA A 208 -15.61 -6.48 24.50
N SER A 209 -15.85 -6.35 23.18
CA SER A 209 -15.35 -5.22 22.42
C SER A 209 -16.34 -4.78 21.35
N TRP A 210 -16.29 -3.49 21.04
CA TRP A 210 -17.04 -2.86 19.97
C TRP A 210 -16.15 -1.85 19.26
N GLY A 211 -16.34 -1.68 17.94
CA GLY A 211 -15.61 -0.67 17.18
C GLY A 211 -16.17 -0.44 15.79
N LYS A 212 -15.89 0.75 15.25
CA LYS A 212 -16.12 1.12 13.85
C LYS A 212 -14.80 0.97 13.11
N LEU A 213 -14.84 0.28 11.95
CA LEU A 213 -13.70 0.12 11.05
C LEU A 213 -13.96 0.86 9.73
N GLY A 214 -12.89 1.35 9.11
CA GLY A 214 -12.92 1.95 7.80
C GLY A 214 -12.16 1.10 6.77
N ASN A 215 -12.54 1.25 5.51
CA ASN A 215 -11.83 0.67 4.39
C ASN A 215 -11.59 1.75 3.33
N GLN A 216 -10.33 1.98 2.99
CA GLN A 216 -9.90 2.91 1.92
C GLN A 216 -9.45 2.18 0.64
N ASN A 217 -9.67 0.87 0.54
CA ASN A 217 -9.21 0.08 -0.62
C ASN A 217 -10.12 0.29 -1.84
N ILE A 218 -10.12 1.50 -2.34
CA ILE A 218 -10.74 1.95 -3.57
C ILE A 218 -9.65 2.45 -4.52
N GLY A 219 -9.96 2.68 -5.79
CA GLY A 219 -9.03 3.30 -6.75
C GLY A 219 -8.50 4.65 -6.27
N ASN A 220 -7.44 5.14 -6.89
CA ASN A 220 -6.93 6.48 -6.62
C ASN A 220 -7.84 7.51 -7.28
N TYR A 221 -8.31 8.49 -6.52
CA TYR A 221 -9.14 9.61 -6.98
C TYR A 221 -10.37 9.22 -7.81
N PRO A 222 -11.17 8.19 -7.42
CA PRO A 222 -12.29 7.71 -8.23
C PRO A 222 -13.41 8.77 -8.40
N TYR A 223 -13.37 9.83 -7.62
CA TYR A 223 -14.30 10.96 -7.68
C TYR A 223 -13.94 11.99 -8.77
N GLN A 224 -12.80 11.85 -9.44
CA GLN A 224 -12.41 12.73 -10.54
C GLN A 224 -12.89 12.14 -11.87
N ASN A 225 -13.45 13.00 -12.70
CA ASN A 225 -13.79 12.60 -14.06
C ASN A 225 -12.51 12.31 -14.83
N SER A 226 -12.43 11.12 -15.44
CA SER A 226 -11.33 10.77 -16.31
C SER A 226 -11.65 11.12 -17.77
N ILE A 227 -10.60 11.43 -18.53
CA ILE A 227 -10.71 11.70 -19.97
C ILE A 227 -10.10 10.51 -20.71
N SER A 228 -10.91 9.83 -21.52
CA SER A 228 -10.44 8.83 -22.45
C SER A 228 -9.96 9.51 -23.74
N LEU A 229 -8.71 9.31 -24.08
CA LEU A 229 -8.11 9.75 -25.34
C LEU A 229 -8.26 8.66 -26.39
N GLY A 230 -8.21 9.03 -27.67
CA GLY A 230 -8.27 8.09 -28.78
C GLY A 230 -9.71 7.55 -29.02
N VAL A 231 -10.71 8.28 -28.59
CA VAL A 231 -12.10 7.98 -28.97
C VAL A 231 -12.32 8.52 -30.37
N ASP A 232 -12.57 7.60 -31.32
CA ASP A 232 -12.72 7.98 -32.72
C ASP A 232 -14.12 8.55 -33.00
N TYR A 233 -14.16 9.69 -33.65
CA TYR A 233 -15.38 10.34 -34.13
C TYR A 233 -15.42 10.38 -35.64
N PRO A 234 -16.56 10.02 -36.27
CA PRO A 234 -16.72 10.18 -37.70
C PRO A 234 -16.94 11.66 -38.05
N PHE A 235 -16.04 12.21 -38.84
CA PHE A 235 -16.16 13.55 -39.47
C PHE A 235 -16.26 13.39 -40.97
N GLY A 236 -17.49 13.41 -41.47
CA GLY A 236 -17.75 13.07 -42.89
C GLY A 236 -17.33 11.63 -43.20
N ASN A 237 -16.39 11.45 -44.14
CA ASN A 237 -15.84 10.14 -44.52
C ASN A 237 -14.53 9.80 -43.79
N ASN A 238 -14.10 10.62 -42.84
CA ASN A 238 -12.84 10.41 -42.08
C ASN A 238 -13.14 10.16 -40.62
N MET A 239 -12.35 9.25 -40.00
CA MET A 239 -12.30 9.05 -38.56
C MET A 239 -11.27 10.02 -37.97
N SER A 240 -11.67 10.79 -36.98
CA SER A 240 -10.80 11.70 -36.23
C SER A 240 -10.72 11.26 -34.79
N SER A 241 -9.51 11.17 -34.28
CA SER A 241 -9.28 10.84 -32.87
C SER A 241 -9.60 12.03 -31.99
N GLY A 242 -10.38 11.81 -30.95
CA GLY A 242 -10.85 12.82 -30.01
C GLY A 242 -10.65 12.39 -28.56
N ALA A 243 -11.33 13.11 -27.67
CA ALA A 243 -11.34 12.85 -26.24
C ALA A 243 -12.77 12.82 -25.73
N ALA A 244 -13.08 11.87 -24.85
CA ALA A 244 -14.38 11.78 -24.18
C ALA A 244 -14.21 11.81 -22.65
N VAL A 245 -15.07 12.54 -21.96
CA VAL A 245 -15.15 12.51 -20.51
C VAL A 245 -15.88 11.25 -20.08
N GLN A 246 -15.23 10.42 -19.27
CA GLN A 246 -15.91 9.32 -18.60
C GLN A 246 -16.59 9.88 -17.36
N THR A 247 -17.90 9.98 -17.39
CA THR A 247 -18.71 10.27 -16.20
C THR A 247 -18.72 9.05 -15.29
N LEU A 248 -18.48 9.25 -14.00
CA LEU A 248 -18.72 8.23 -12.98
C LEU A 248 -20.23 7.88 -12.98
N ALA A 249 -20.52 6.61 -13.12
CA ALA A 249 -21.89 6.09 -12.95
C ALA A 249 -22.23 5.96 -11.47
#